data_2fef1868395aefc6efbaf65ab16acc32
#
_entry.id   2fef1868395aefc6efbaf65ab16acc32
#
_cell.length_a   1.000
_cell.length_b   1.000
_cell.length_c   1.000
_cell.angle_alpha   90.00
_cell.angle_beta   90.00
_cell.angle_gamma   90.00
#
_symmetry.space_group_name_H-M   'P 1'
#
loop_
_entity.id
_entity.type
_entity.pdbx_description
1 polymer ?
#
loop_
_entity_poly.entity_id
_entity_poly.type
_entity_poly.pdbx_seq_one_letter_code
_entity_poly.pdbx_strand_id
1 'polypeptide(L)'
;MSETYPRKTPIYERKTQDFDFVKGYKPVVYISLGTVLKGSVSFFQNCADAFRNENIDVIISVGRKFDSAKLKNLPSNVYIYKFVPQIDVLKMADVFVTHGGMNSVSEALVYGTPMVVIPLVSDQPVNARCIERLGVGKRLEYSKVNANTLKRTVLSVASDSSIKINLVKVQNLIDLAPGNKGGAEEIIRYFINLL
;
A
#
# COMPACT_ATOMS: atom_id res chain seq x y z
N MET A 1 -22.42 24.46 9.26
CA MET A 1 -21.50 24.55 8.12
C MET A 1 -20.27 23.72 8.46
N SER A 2 -20.22 22.50 7.98
CA SER A 2 -19.07 21.60 8.19
C SER A 2 -18.00 22.05 7.21
N GLU A 3 -16.97 22.75 7.71
CA GLU A 3 -15.73 22.91 6.95
C GLU A 3 -15.12 21.51 6.79
N THR A 4 -15.36 20.91 5.64
CA THR A 4 -14.64 19.74 5.18
C THR A 4 -13.16 20.13 5.16
N TYR A 5 -12.42 19.56 6.08
CA TYR A 5 -10.96 19.71 6.15
C TYR A 5 -10.39 19.30 4.78
N PRO A 6 -9.78 20.20 4.01
CA PRO A 6 -9.08 19.76 2.81
C PRO A 6 -7.96 18.85 3.30
N ARG A 7 -8.00 17.60 2.91
CA ARG A 7 -6.88 16.65 3.08
C ARG A 7 -5.68 17.17 2.28
N LYS A 8 -5.09 18.26 2.75
CA LYS A 8 -3.81 18.74 2.25
C LYS A 8 -2.74 17.80 2.80
N THR A 9 -2.55 16.70 2.11
CA THR A 9 -1.29 15.98 2.17
C THR A 9 -0.17 17.00 2.04
N PRO A 10 0.88 16.97 2.89
CA PRO A 10 2.05 17.81 2.65
C PRO A 10 2.53 17.52 1.25
N ILE A 11 2.45 18.51 0.40
CA ILE A 11 2.78 18.41 -1.01
C ILE A 11 4.29 18.26 -1.11
N TYR A 12 4.78 17.06 -1.01
CA TYR A 12 5.98 16.70 -1.72
C TYR A 12 5.54 16.37 -3.16
N GLU A 13 5.25 17.40 -3.92
CA GLU A 13 5.23 17.33 -5.39
C GLU A 13 6.64 16.97 -5.87
N ARG A 14 7.00 15.72 -5.72
CA ARG A 14 8.10 15.17 -6.50
C ARG A 14 7.51 14.92 -7.87
N LYS A 15 7.77 15.83 -8.82
CA LYS A 15 7.54 15.58 -10.24
C LYS A 15 8.18 14.25 -10.57
N THR A 16 7.37 13.23 -10.74
CA THR A 16 7.78 11.90 -11.19
C THR A 16 7.78 11.98 -12.71
N GLN A 17 8.91 12.36 -13.28
CA GLN A 17 9.06 12.55 -14.73
C GLN A 17 8.85 11.27 -15.54
N ASP A 18 8.77 10.09 -14.90
CA ASP A 18 8.79 8.80 -15.58
C ASP A 18 7.55 7.92 -15.28
N PHE A 19 6.51 8.43 -14.60
CA PHE A 19 5.29 7.66 -14.34
C PHE A 19 4.22 7.97 -15.38
N ASP A 20 4.03 7.06 -16.32
CA ASP A 20 3.16 7.20 -17.49
C ASP A 20 2.02 6.15 -17.53
N PHE A 21 1.85 5.35 -16.46
CA PHE A 21 0.82 4.33 -16.42
C PHE A 21 -0.58 4.96 -16.41
N VAL A 22 -1.42 4.49 -17.32
CA VAL A 22 -2.84 4.85 -17.41
C VAL A 22 -3.67 3.60 -17.12
N LYS A 23 -4.55 3.68 -16.09
CA LYS A 23 -5.44 2.59 -15.74
C LYS A 23 -6.44 2.33 -16.88
N GLY A 24 -6.43 1.09 -17.39
CA GLY A 24 -7.44 0.55 -18.29
C GLY A 24 -8.58 -0.15 -17.52
N TYR A 25 -9.15 -1.17 -18.14
CA TYR A 25 -10.25 -1.97 -17.57
C TYR A 25 -9.77 -3.10 -16.66
N LYS A 26 -8.47 -3.39 -16.63
CA LYS A 26 -7.92 -4.48 -15.83
C LYS A 26 -7.79 -4.07 -14.37
N PRO A 27 -7.95 -5.02 -13.43
CA PRO A 27 -7.55 -4.80 -12.04
C PRO A 27 -6.07 -4.42 -11.95
N VAL A 28 -5.73 -3.57 -10.98
CA VAL A 28 -4.37 -3.09 -10.75
C VAL A 28 -3.85 -3.60 -9.41
N VAL A 29 -2.71 -4.26 -9.44
CA VAL A 29 -1.95 -4.64 -8.24
C VAL A 29 -0.76 -3.71 -8.11
N TYR A 30 -0.66 -2.99 -7.00
CA TYR A 30 0.48 -2.16 -6.68
C TYR A 30 1.41 -2.87 -5.70
N ILE A 31 2.72 -2.88 -5.96
CA ILE A 31 3.74 -3.53 -5.13
C ILE A 31 4.84 -2.54 -4.77
N SER A 32 5.06 -2.35 -3.45
CA SER A 32 6.14 -1.49 -2.96
C SER A 32 6.62 -1.92 -1.57
N LEU A 33 7.94 -2.08 -1.41
CA LEU A 33 8.58 -2.30 -0.10
C LEU A 33 9.02 -0.99 0.57
N GLY A 34 8.51 0.16 0.10
CA GLY A 34 8.92 1.47 0.59
C GLY A 34 10.28 1.92 0.04
N THR A 35 10.83 2.97 0.66
CA THR A 35 12.04 3.64 0.16
C THR A 35 13.33 3.20 0.86
N VAL A 36 13.22 2.60 2.04
CA VAL A 36 14.36 2.24 2.90
C VAL A 36 14.81 0.81 2.67
N LEU A 37 13.89 -0.10 2.44
CA LEU A 37 14.17 -1.51 2.26
C LEU A 37 14.55 -1.82 0.81
N LYS A 38 15.62 -2.61 0.67
CA LYS A 38 16.04 -3.11 -0.64
C LYS A 38 15.40 -4.47 -0.86
N GLY A 39 14.44 -4.56 -1.76
CA GLY A 39 13.99 -5.85 -2.25
C GLY A 39 15.12 -6.57 -3.00
N SER A 40 15.20 -7.90 -2.85
CA SER A 40 16.13 -8.70 -3.65
C SER A 40 15.67 -8.83 -5.09
N VAL A 41 16.58 -9.15 -6.00
CA VAL A 41 16.23 -9.45 -7.41
C VAL A 41 15.21 -10.59 -7.46
N SER A 42 15.41 -11.65 -6.66
CA SER A 42 14.51 -12.78 -6.60
C SER A 42 13.12 -12.41 -6.09
N PHE A 43 13.02 -11.48 -5.13
CA PHE A 43 11.73 -10.98 -4.65
C PHE A 43 10.95 -10.28 -5.78
N PHE A 44 11.56 -9.31 -6.45
CA PHE A 44 10.88 -8.57 -7.52
C PHE A 44 10.61 -9.45 -8.74
N GLN A 45 11.47 -10.42 -9.04
CA GLN A 45 11.21 -11.41 -10.08
C GLN A 45 9.99 -12.25 -9.74
N ASN A 46 9.89 -12.76 -8.50
CA ASN A 46 8.71 -13.49 -8.03
C ASN A 46 7.44 -12.63 -8.10
N CYS A 47 7.55 -11.33 -7.80
CA CYS A 47 6.42 -10.40 -7.92
C CYS A 47 5.95 -10.26 -9.38
N ALA A 48 6.88 -10.15 -10.32
CA ALA A 48 6.55 -10.07 -11.74
C ALA A 48 5.97 -11.39 -12.27
N ASP A 49 6.58 -12.52 -11.92
CA ASP A 49 6.16 -13.84 -12.39
C ASP A 49 4.82 -14.30 -11.78
N ALA A 50 4.46 -13.78 -10.62
CA ALA A 50 3.20 -14.10 -9.95
C ALA A 50 1.96 -13.82 -10.82
N PHE A 51 2.02 -12.80 -11.66
CA PHE A 51 0.89 -12.35 -12.47
C PHE A 51 1.10 -12.57 -13.97
N ARG A 52 2.09 -13.38 -14.33
CA ARG A 52 2.31 -13.80 -15.71
C ARG A 52 1.05 -14.48 -16.25
N ASN A 53 0.59 -14.05 -17.41
CA ASN A 53 -0.63 -14.53 -18.08
C ASN A 53 -1.95 -14.26 -17.33
N GLU A 54 -1.93 -13.41 -16.29
CA GLU A 54 -3.17 -12.95 -15.63
C GLU A 54 -3.70 -11.69 -16.32
N ASN A 55 -5.02 -11.53 -16.32
CA ASN A 55 -5.67 -10.31 -16.81
C ASN A 55 -5.67 -9.21 -15.73
N ILE A 56 -4.47 -8.88 -15.24
CA ILE A 56 -4.20 -7.93 -14.14
C ILE A 56 -3.01 -7.09 -14.55
N ASP A 57 -3.06 -5.79 -14.37
CA ASP A 57 -1.89 -4.92 -14.52
C ASP A 57 -1.16 -4.78 -13.17
N VAL A 58 0.16 -4.85 -13.19
CA VAL A 58 1.00 -4.83 -11.99
C VAL A 58 1.97 -3.67 -12.04
N ILE A 59 1.88 -2.77 -11.08
CA ILE A 59 2.80 -1.66 -10.91
C ILE A 59 3.78 -2.02 -9.78
N ILE A 60 5.07 -2.08 -10.06
CA ILE A 60 6.10 -2.38 -9.06
C ILE A 60 7.03 -1.17 -8.88
N SER A 61 7.04 -0.60 -7.69
CA SER A 61 8.02 0.42 -7.29
C SER A 61 9.22 -0.26 -6.62
N VAL A 62 10.34 -0.36 -7.36
CA VAL A 62 11.53 -1.11 -6.91
C VAL A 62 12.50 -0.27 -6.07
N GLY A 63 12.29 1.05 -5.99
CA GLY A 63 13.18 1.98 -5.32
C GLY A 63 14.34 2.47 -6.20
N ARG A 64 14.86 3.66 -5.87
CA ARG A 64 15.84 4.38 -6.72
C ARG A 64 17.16 3.64 -6.91
N LYS A 65 17.57 2.82 -5.94
CA LYS A 65 18.85 2.11 -5.94
C LYS A 65 18.80 0.72 -6.58
N PHE A 66 17.61 0.28 -6.98
CA PHE A 66 17.44 -1.03 -7.60
C PHE A 66 17.77 -0.95 -9.10
N ASP A 67 18.53 -1.93 -9.56
CA ASP A 67 18.86 -2.09 -10.98
C ASP A 67 17.83 -3.02 -11.64
N SER A 68 16.85 -2.44 -12.32
CA SER A 68 15.78 -3.19 -12.98
C SER A 68 16.25 -4.03 -14.17
N ALA A 69 17.44 -3.77 -14.73
CA ALA A 69 18.01 -4.58 -15.80
C ALA A 69 18.35 -6.02 -15.34
N LYS A 70 18.39 -6.26 -14.02
CA LYS A 70 18.57 -7.60 -13.44
C LYS A 70 17.32 -8.48 -13.50
N LEU A 71 16.15 -7.89 -13.73
CA LEU A 71 14.91 -8.64 -13.94
C LEU A 71 14.85 -9.16 -15.36
N LYS A 72 14.39 -10.41 -15.52
CA LYS A 72 14.42 -11.10 -16.83
C LYS A 72 13.01 -11.51 -17.26
N ASN A 73 12.80 -11.51 -18.55
CA ASN A 73 11.55 -12.02 -19.13
C ASN A 73 10.29 -11.43 -18.47
N LEU A 74 10.27 -10.11 -18.25
CA LEU A 74 9.13 -9.43 -17.63
C LEU A 74 7.87 -9.61 -18.49
N PRO A 75 6.73 -9.97 -17.87
CA PRO A 75 5.44 -10.00 -18.55
C PRO A 75 5.02 -8.62 -19.04
N SER A 76 4.27 -8.56 -20.14
CA SER A 76 3.81 -7.28 -20.74
C SER A 76 2.81 -6.50 -19.85
N ASN A 77 2.20 -7.16 -18.88
CA ASN A 77 1.29 -6.57 -17.90
C ASN A 77 2.00 -6.11 -16.61
N VAL A 78 3.33 -6.09 -16.56
CA VAL A 78 4.14 -5.69 -15.41
C VAL A 78 4.93 -4.44 -15.74
N TYR A 79 4.69 -3.37 -14.97
CA TYR A 79 5.28 -2.05 -15.12
C TYR A 79 6.24 -1.79 -13.96
N ILE A 80 7.53 -1.62 -14.26
CA ILE A 80 8.57 -1.42 -13.26
C ILE A 80 8.98 0.04 -13.21
N TYR A 81 8.86 0.66 -12.05
CA TYR A 81 9.26 2.04 -11.80
C TYR A 81 10.25 2.13 -10.65
N LYS A 82 11.21 3.03 -10.74
CA LYS A 82 12.09 3.37 -9.62
C LYS A 82 11.34 4.08 -8.49
N PHE A 83 10.34 4.85 -8.87
CA PHE A 83 9.47 5.58 -7.96
C PHE A 83 8.13 5.86 -8.66
N VAL A 84 7.05 5.87 -7.88
CA VAL A 84 5.70 6.24 -8.35
C VAL A 84 5.06 7.25 -7.40
N PRO A 85 4.11 8.08 -7.86
CA PRO A 85 3.28 8.90 -7.00
C PRO A 85 2.32 7.98 -6.22
N GLN A 86 2.75 7.50 -5.04
CA GLN A 86 2.07 6.43 -4.30
C GLN A 86 0.58 6.69 -4.09
N ILE A 87 0.22 7.93 -3.75
CA ILE A 87 -1.19 8.31 -3.53
C ILE A 87 -2.02 8.12 -4.80
N ASP A 88 -1.50 8.52 -5.95
CA ASP A 88 -2.24 8.39 -7.21
C ASP A 88 -2.36 6.94 -7.63
N VAL A 89 -1.34 6.14 -7.37
CA VAL A 89 -1.38 4.70 -7.60
C VAL A 89 -2.37 4.02 -6.65
N LEU A 90 -2.40 4.37 -5.35
CA LEU A 90 -3.36 3.81 -4.39
C LEU A 90 -4.81 4.09 -4.76
N LYS A 91 -5.11 5.27 -5.31
CA LYS A 91 -6.47 5.61 -5.79
C LYS A 91 -6.97 4.67 -6.89
N MET A 92 -6.08 4.07 -7.65
CA MET A 92 -6.43 3.19 -8.77
C MET A 92 -6.15 1.71 -8.48
N ALA A 93 -5.40 1.38 -7.44
CA ALA A 93 -5.03 0.01 -7.11
C ALA A 93 -6.20 -0.76 -6.48
N ASP A 94 -6.40 -1.98 -6.93
CA ASP A 94 -7.39 -2.91 -6.36
C ASP A 94 -6.80 -3.70 -5.18
N VAL A 95 -5.47 -3.90 -5.16
CA VAL A 95 -4.72 -4.48 -4.02
C VAL A 95 -3.34 -3.83 -3.93
N PHE A 96 -2.93 -3.52 -2.71
CA PHE A 96 -1.59 -3.01 -2.41
C PHE A 96 -0.76 -4.06 -1.67
N VAL A 97 0.34 -4.49 -2.28
CA VAL A 97 1.36 -5.34 -1.64
C VAL A 97 2.43 -4.43 -1.04
N THR A 98 2.51 -4.41 0.27
CA THR A 98 3.36 -3.47 1.01
C THR A 98 4.19 -4.16 2.09
N HIS A 99 5.29 -3.53 2.50
CA HIS A 99 6.07 -3.97 3.67
C HIS A 99 5.36 -3.67 5.01
N GLY A 100 4.32 -2.82 5.00
CA GLY A 100 3.57 -2.48 6.22
C GLY A 100 4.15 -1.33 7.04
N GLY A 101 4.97 -0.45 6.44
CA GLY A 101 5.38 0.79 7.10
C GLY A 101 4.18 1.70 7.36
N MET A 102 4.15 2.39 8.51
CA MET A 102 2.98 3.13 9.00
C MET A 102 2.42 4.12 7.96
N ASN A 103 3.27 4.89 7.28
CA ASN A 103 2.80 5.86 6.28
C ASN A 103 2.06 5.18 5.14
N SER A 104 2.63 4.09 4.59
CA SER A 104 2.00 3.33 3.50
C SER A 104 0.69 2.68 3.93
N VAL A 105 0.62 2.17 5.16
CA VAL A 105 -0.60 1.60 5.74
C VAL A 105 -1.67 2.67 5.91
N SER A 106 -1.32 3.82 6.49
CA SER A 106 -2.25 4.94 6.69
C SER A 106 -2.81 5.45 5.36
N GLU A 107 -1.95 5.63 4.35
CA GLU A 107 -2.38 6.03 3.02
C GLU A 107 -3.33 5.00 2.40
N ALA A 108 -3.00 3.70 2.45
CA ALA A 108 -3.86 2.65 1.93
C ALA A 108 -5.23 2.61 2.63
N LEU A 109 -5.29 2.81 3.95
CA LEU A 109 -6.55 2.89 4.70
C LEU A 109 -7.38 4.10 4.29
N VAL A 110 -6.76 5.27 4.13
CA VAL A 110 -7.44 6.49 3.66
C VAL A 110 -8.07 6.30 2.29
N TYR A 111 -7.36 5.65 1.37
CA TYR A 111 -7.87 5.41 0.01
C TYR A 111 -8.68 4.12 -0.14
N GLY A 112 -8.89 3.37 0.94
CA GLY A 112 -9.69 2.16 0.92
C GLY A 112 -9.08 1.03 0.10
N THR A 113 -7.74 0.97 0.00
CA THR A 113 -7.03 -0.03 -0.79
C THR A 113 -6.75 -1.27 0.05
N PRO A 114 -7.27 -2.46 -0.31
CA PRO A 114 -6.96 -3.72 0.37
C PRO A 114 -5.48 -4.04 0.36
N MET A 115 -4.96 -4.63 1.45
CA MET A 115 -3.52 -4.84 1.59
C MET A 115 -3.11 -6.31 1.69
N VAL A 116 -1.98 -6.65 1.04
CA VAL A 116 -1.14 -7.80 1.39
C VAL A 116 0.13 -7.27 2.04
N VAL A 117 0.30 -7.53 3.32
CA VAL A 117 1.44 -7.00 4.08
C VAL A 117 2.53 -8.06 4.19
N ILE A 118 3.74 -7.70 3.75
CA ILE A 118 4.95 -8.54 3.81
C ILE A 118 5.94 -7.86 4.77
N PRO A 119 5.78 -8.07 6.08
CA PRO A 119 6.59 -7.37 7.07
C PRO A 119 8.03 -7.88 7.07
N LEU A 120 8.99 -6.99 7.22
CA LEU A 120 10.42 -7.29 7.23
C LEU A 120 11.07 -6.92 8.57
N VAL A 121 10.93 -5.67 9.00
CA VAL A 121 11.65 -5.13 10.18
C VAL A 121 10.82 -4.09 10.92
N SER A 122 11.30 -3.66 12.10
CA SER A 122 10.78 -2.52 12.88
C SER A 122 9.32 -2.70 13.31
N ASP A 123 8.47 -1.71 13.06
CA ASP A 123 7.04 -1.68 13.39
C ASP A 123 6.15 -2.52 12.45
N GLN A 124 6.68 -2.94 11.32
CA GLN A 124 5.93 -3.62 10.26
C GLN A 124 5.22 -4.91 10.73
N PRO A 125 5.83 -5.79 11.57
CA PRO A 125 5.12 -6.96 12.08
C PRO A 125 3.91 -6.61 12.97
N VAL A 126 3.98 -5.49 13.69
CA VAL A 126 2.87 -5.00 14.52
C VAL A 126 1.75 -4.49 13.60
N ASN A 127 2.11 -3.65 12.64
CA ASN A 127 1.17 -3.10 11.66
C ASN A 127 0.47 -4.23 10.87
N ALA A 128 1.22 -5.26 10.44
CA ALA A 128 0.65 -6.41 9.74
C ALA A 128 -0.41 -7.14 10.59
N ARG A 129 -0.16 -7.35 11.89
CA ARG A 129 -1.16 -7.93 12.80
C ARG A 129 -2.39 -7.04 12.96
N CYS A 130 -2.20 -5.73 13.03
CA CYS A 130 -3.33 -4.79 13.10
C CYS A 130 -4.20 -4.86 11.83
N ILE A 131 -3.60 -4.92 10.64
CA ILE A 131 -4.28 -5.06 9.36
C ILE A 131 -5.11 -6.34 9.31
N GLU A 132 -4.55 -7.48 9.77
CA GLU A 132 -5.29 -8.75 9.86
C GLU A 132 -6.45 -8.66 10.86
N ARG A 133 -6.22 -8.09 12.05
CA ARG A 133 -7.27 -7.94 13.08
C ARG A 133 -8.40 -7.02 12.66
N LEU A 134 -8.09 -5.96 11.90
CA LEU A 134 -9.10 -5.07 11.32
C LEU A 134 -9.83 -5.73 10.13
N GLY A 135 -9.33 -6.85 9.62
CA GLY A 135 -9.89 -7.53 8.46
C GLY A 135 -9.83 -6.69 7.19
N VAL A 136 -8.79 -5.87 7.03
CA VAL A 136 -8.60 -4.98 5.85
C VAL A 136 -7.46 -5.43 4.95
N GLY A 137 -6.90 -6.61 5.22
CA GLY A 137 -5.84 -7.23 4.44
C GLY A 137 -5.35 -8.53 5.04
N LYS A 138 -4.32 -9.11 4.43
CA LYS A 138 -3.68 -10.36 4.86
C LYS A 138 -2.18 -10.17 4.98
N ARG A 139 -1.59 -10.90 5.91
CA ARG A 139 -0.14 -10.97 6.08
C ARG A 139 0.44 -12.14 5.26
N LEU A 140 1.60 -11.93 4.66
CA LEU A 140 2.42 -12.95 4.02
C LEU A 140 3.85 -12.83 4.54
N GLU A 141 4.39 -13.90 5.11
CA GLU A 141 5.77 -13.92 5.59
C GLU A 141 6.77 -13.82 4.42
N TYR A 142 7.78 -12.96 4.56
CA TYR A 142 8.76 -12.73 3.50
C TYR A 142 9.45 -14.01 3.01
N SER A 143 9.78 -14.93 3.91
CA SER A 143 10.39 -16.24 3.60
C SER A 143 9.49 -17.15 2.78
N LYS A 144 8.18 -16.91 2.79
CA LYS A 144 7.18 -17.70 2.04
C LYS A 144 6.83 -17.07 0.69
N VAL A 145 7.41 -15.90 0.35
CA VAL A 145 7.11 -15.21 -0.90
C VAL A 145 7.72 -15.96 -2.07
N ASN A 146 6.87 -16.47 -2.92
CA ASN A 146 7.16 -16.94 -4.27
C ASN A 146 5.98 -16.57 -5.17
N ALA A 147 6.12 -16.75 -6.49
CA ALA A 147 5.09 -16.35 -7.45
C ALA A 147 3.69 -16.94 -7.12
N ASN A 148 3.61 -18.22 -6.75
CA ASN A 148 2.34 -18.88 -6.45
C ASN A 148 1.70 -18.39 -5.15
N THR A 149 2.49 -18.26 -4.06
CA THR A 149 1.96 -17.81 -2.77
C THR A 149 1.52 -16.36 -2.84
N LEU A 150 2.28 -15.50 -3.51
CA LEU A 150 1.92 -14.10 -3.69
C LEU A 150 0.63 -13.97 -4.52
N LYS A 151 0.56 -14.62 -5.68
CA LYS A 151 -0.65 -14.62 -6.52
C LYS A 151 -1.87 -15.04 -5.73
N ARG A 152 -1.81 -16.21 -5.09
CA ARG A 152 -2.94 -16.74 -4.30
C ARG A 152 -3.38 -15.77 -3.21
N THR A 153 -2.44 -15.17 -2.48
CA THR A 153 -2.76 -14.23 -1.41
C THR A 153 -3.40 -12.96 -1.96
N VAL A 154 -2.85 -12.38 -3.03
CA VAL A 154 -3.39 -11.18 -3.66
C VAL A 154 -4.81 -11.44 -4.19
N LEU A 155 -5.03 -12.53 -4.93
CA LEU A 155 -6.35 -12.88 -5.45
C LEU A 155 -7.36 -13.12 -4.32
N SER A 156 -6.93 -13.76 -3.22
CA SER A 156 -7.80 -13.97 -2.06
C SER A 156 -8.18 -12.68 -1.35
N VAL A 157 -7.34 -11.64 -1.37
CA VAL A 157 -7.64 -10.31 -0.84
C VAL A 157 -8.57 -9.55 -1.79
N ALA A 158 -8.31 -9.63 -3.10
CA ALA A 158 -9.11 -8.95 -4.12
C ALA A 158 -10.56 -9.44 -4.16
N SER A 159 -10.79 -10.74 -3.95
CA SER A 159 -12.11 -11.38 -4.02
C SER A 159 -12.89 -11.35 -2.69
N ASP A 160 -12.27 -10.97 -1.58
CA ASP A 160 -12.89 -11.00 -0.26
C ASP A 160 -13.73 -9.74 -0.01
N SER A 161 -15.04 -9.88 -0.15
CA SER A 161 -15.97 -8.77 0.06
C SER A 161 -15.97 -8.24 1.51
N SER A 162 -15.60 -9.08 2.49
CA SER A 162 -15.52 -8.65 3.89
C SER A 162 -14.43 -7.62 4.12
N ILE A 163 -13.31 -7.75 3.40
CA ILE A 163 -12.21 -6.77 3.43
C ILE A 163 -12.71 -5.40 2.95
N LYS A 164 -13.47 -5.35 1.85
CA LYS A 164 -14.04 -4.09 1.34
C LYS A 164 -15.00 -3.44 2.33
N ILE A 165 -15.88 -4.24 2.95
CA ILE A 165 -16.80 -3.75 3.98
C ILE A 165 -16.04 -3.17 5.18
N ASN A 166 -15.01 -3.86 5.64
CA ASN A 166 -14.20 -3.40 6.77
C ASN A 166 -13.39 -2.14 6.43
N LEU A 167 -12.87 -2.03 5.21
CA LEU A 167 -12.21 -0.80 4.75
C LEU A 167 -13.14 0.41 4.81
N VAL A 168 -14.39 0.27 4.36
CA VAL A 168 -15.37 1.36 4.45
C VAL A 168 -15.62 1.75 5.91
N LYS A 169 -15.74 0.78 6.84
CA LYS A 169 -15.86 1.08 8.27
C LYS A 169 -14.66 1.86 8.80
N VAL A 170 -13.45 1.44 8.44
CA VAL A 170 -12.22 2.13 8.87
C VAL A 170 -12.14 3.54 8.28
N GLN A 171 -12.50 3.72 7.00
CA GLN A 171 -12.54 5.05 6.37
C GLN A 171 -13.52 5.98 7.09
N ASN A 172 -14.72 5.50 7.45
CA ASN A 172 -15.68 6.28 8.22
C ASN A 172 -15.12 6.71 9.58
N LEU A 173 -14.36 5.84 10.28
CA LEU A 173 -13.70 6.19 11.53
C LEU A 173 -12.60 7.24 11.32
N ILE A 174 -11.82 7.14 10.24
CA ILE A 174 -10.81 8.12 9.88
C ILE A 174 -11.46 9.48 9.59
N ASP A 175 -12.60 9.50 8.90
CA ASP A 175 -13.30 10.73 8.56
C ASP A 175 -13.93 11.42 9.80
N LEU A 176 -14.31 10.64 10.80
CA LEU A 176 -14.81 11.14 12.10
C LEU A 176 -13.69 11.57 13.04
N ALA A 177 -12.44 11.17 12.78
CA ALA A 177 -11.33 11.52 13.65
C ALA A 177 -11.07 13.04 13.64
N PRO A 178 -10.81 13.65 14.82
CA PRO A 178 -10.71 15.12 14.97
C PRO A 178 -9.49 15.72 14.24
N GLY A 179 -8.65 14.90 13.62
CA GLY A 179 -7.47 15.34 12.90
C GLY A 179 -6.42 16.03 13.79
N ASN A 180 -5.51 16.78 13.18
CA ASN A 180 -4.41 17.44 13.89
C ASN A 180 -4.91 18.48 14.92
N LYS A 181 -6.00 19.20 14.61
CA LYS A 181 -6.57 20.21 15.51
C LYS A 181 -7.14 19.57 16.77
N GLY A 182 -7.97 18.53 16.62
CA GLY A 182 -8.53 17.80 17.76
C GLY A 182 -7.48 17.07 18.57
N GLY A 183 -6.45 16.53 17.94
CA GLY A 183 -5.30 15.96 18.62
C GLY A 183 -4.55 16.99 19.48
N ALA A 184 -4.36 18.20 18.98
CA ALA A 184 -3.76 19.31 19.76
C ALA A 184 -4.67 19.71 20.93
N GLU A 185 -5.98 19.83 20.72
CA GLU A 185 -6.95 20.15 21.77
C GLU A 185 -6.96 19.08 22.89
N GLU A 186 -6.87 17.80 22.56
CA GLU A 186 -6.77 16.72 23.52
C GLU A 186 -5.46 16.79 24.35
N ILE A 187 -4.34 17.07 23.71
CA ILE A 187 -3.06 17.25 24.39
C ILE A 187 -3.15 18.44 25.36
N ILE A 188 -3.67 19.58 24.92
CA ILE A 188 -3.85 20.77 25.78
C ILE A 188 -4.77 20.45 26.95
N ARG A 189 -5.90 19.79 26.73
CA ARG A 189 -6.84 19.36 27.79
C ARG A 189 -6.17 18.46 28.81
N TYR A 190 -5.35 17.49 28.34
CA TYR A 190 -4.60 16.61 29.23
C TYR A 190 -3.65 17.39 30.16
N PHE A 191 -2.89 18.33 29.61
CA PHE A 191 -1.97 19.15 30.41
C PHE A 191 -2.67 20.10 31.37
N ILE A 192 -3.81 20.70 30.97
CA ILE A 192 -4.59 21.58 31.87
C ILE A 192 -5.14 20.81 33.06
N ASN A 193 -5.56 19.54 32.88
CA ASN A 193 -6.10 18.71 33.96
C ASN A 193 -5.01 18.15 34.91
N LEU A 194 -3.73 18.35 34.61
CA LEU A 194 -2.59 17.98 35.48
C LEU A 194 -2.12 19.15 36.35
N LEU A 195 -2.62 20.36 36.15
CA LEU A 195 -2.36 21.56 36.94
C LEU A 195 -3.43 21.77 37.99
#